data_e5cf5da948cdbd8fae9942bcda565646
#
_entry.id   e5cf5da948cdbd8fae9942bcda565646
#
_cell.length_a   1.000
_cell.length_b   1.000
_cell.length_c   1.000
_cell.angle_alpha   90.00
_cell.angle_beta   90.00
_cell.angle_gamma   90.00
#
_symmetry.space_group_name_H-M   'P 1'
#
loop_
_entity.id
_entity.type
_entity.pdbx_description
1 polymer ?
#
loop_
_entity_poly.entity_id
_entity_poly.type
_entity_poly.pdbx_seq_one_letter_code
_entity_poly.pdbx_strand_id
1 'polypeptide(L)'
;MPLMKPKQPVDYPIHELIEKRWSPRAFAKRPVERDRLMTLFEAARWAASSGNEQPWRFIYATQEDEERFRKLCDCLVPGNSWAQFVPVLLMTLVKTHFDRNNKPNRWAFHDLGLAMGNFTTQASALDLYVHNMAGFSVDRARELFTIPPELEPVTMVAVGYLGDPDQLSESPRKRELVLQTRKPLEELILKL
;
A
#
# COMPACT_ATOMS: atom_id res chain seq x y z
N MET A 1 -8.00 -19.30 -14.46
CA MET A 1 -8.50 -17.91 -14.26
C MET A 1 -7.93 -17.41 -12.94
N PRO A 2 -7.45 -16.16 -12.83
CA PRO A 2 -7.04 -15.62 -11.55
C PRO A 2 -8.22 -15.68 -10.56
N LEU A 3 -7.93 -15.94 -9.29
CA LEU A 3 -8.95 -16.01 -8.25
C LEU A 3 -9.65 -14.65 -8.12
N MET A 4 -10.96 -14.64 -8.37
CA MET A 4 -11.77 -13.45 -8.08
C MET A 4 -12.11 -13.44 -6.60
N LYS A 5 -11.69 -12.38 -5.88
CA LYS A 5 -12.05 -12.19 -4.46
C LYS A 5 -13.57 -12.14 -4.32
N PRO A 6 -14.20 -13.01 -3.48
CA PRO A 6 -15.62 -12.86 -3.17
C PRO A 6 -15.87 -11.49 -2.52
N LYS A 7 -16.86 -10.74 -3.02
CA LYS A 7 -17.20 -9.40 -2.55
C LYS A 7 -18.70 -9.26 -2.31
N GLN A 8 -19.06 -8.48 -1.30
CA GLN A 8 -20.42 -7.98 -1.13
C GLN A 8 -20.78 -7.11 -2.35
N PRO A 9 -22.02 -7.19 -2.89
CA PRO A 9 -22.49 -6.27 -3.91
C PRO A 9 -22.38 -4.81 -3.46
N VAL A 10 -22.16 -3.91 -4.39
CA VAL A 10 -22.19 -2.47 -4.13
C VAL A 10 -23.63 -1.96 -4.11
N ASP A 11 -23.95 -1.06 -3.18
CA ASP A 11 -25.30 -0.48 -3.08
C ASP A 11 -25.54 0.60 -4.14
N TYR A 12 -24.47 1.25 -4.61
CA TYR A 12 -24.49 2.28 -5.67
C TYR A 12 -23.39 2.00 -6.69
N PRO A 13 -23.60 2.31 -7.97
CA PRO A 13 -22.57 2.08 -8.99
C PRO A 13 -21.32 2.92 -8.73
N ILE A 14 -20.17 2.27 -8.65
CA ILE A 14 -18.85 2.87 -8.52
C ILE A 14 -17.99 2.51 -9.74
N HIS A 15 -16.90 3.24 -9.95
CA HIS A 15 -15.99 2.96 -11.05
C HIS A 15 -15.35 1.56 -10.89
N GLU A 16 -15.27 0.80 -11.98
CA GLU A 16 -14.78 -0.58 -12.02
C GLU A 16 -13.41 -0.79 -11.36
N LEU A 17 -12.49 0.19 -11.48
CA LEU A 17 -11.16 0.13 -10.85
C LEU A 17 -11.24 0.14 -9.33
N ILE A 18 -12.23 0.83 -8.75
CA ILE A 18 -12.47 0.86 -7.30
C ILE A 18 -13.10 -0.47 -6.88
N GLU A 19 -14.06 -0.97 -7.65
CA GLU A 19 -14.70 -2.26 -7.38
C GLU A 19 -13.71 -3.42 -7.50
N LYS A 20 -12.86 -3.43 -8.54
CA LYS A 20 -11.84 -4.45 -8.78
C LYS A 20 -10.82 -4.54 -7.64
N ARG A 21 -10.47 -3.42 -7.04
CA ARG A 21 -9.42 -3.31 -6.04
C ARG A 21 -9.68 -4.15 -4.78
N TRP A 22 -8.71 -4.93 -4.39
CA TRP A 22 -8.61 -5.58 -3.07
C TRP A 22 -7.14 -5.75 -2.67
N SER A 23 -6.86 -6.25 -1.46
CA SER A 23 -5.52 -6.40 -0.90
C SER A 23 -5.15 -7.88 -0.77
N PRO A 24 -4.61 -8.52 -1.82
CA PRO A 24 -4.19 -9.92 -1.77
C PRO A 24 -2.96 -10.11 -0.90
N ARG A 25 -2.71 -11.38 -0.51
CA ARG A 25 -1.46 -11.84 0.08
C ARG A 25 -0.72 -12.79 -0.85
N ALA A 26 -1.44 -13.40 -1.80
CA ALA A 26 -0.85 -14.22 -2.84
C ALA A 26 -0.43 -13.33 -4.02
N PHE A 27 0.87 -13.23 -4.23
CA PHE A 27 1.45 -12.52 -5.35
C PHE A 27 2.22 -13.49 -6.26
N ALA A 28 2.12 -13.28 -7.57
CA ALA A 28 2.91 -14.03 -8.53
C ALA A 28 4.40 -13.66 -8.39
N LYS A 29 5.28 -14.64 -8.64
CA LYS A 29 6.74 -14.41 -8.65
C LYS A 29 7.22 -13.57 -9.84
N ARG A 30 6.31 -13.17 -10.73
CA ARG A 30 6.59 -12.32 -11.87
C ARG A 30 7.08 -10.94 -11.42
N PRO A 31 8.25 -10.46 -11.88
CA PRO A 31 8.70 -9.09 -11.63
C PRO A 31 7.68 -8.06 -12.12
N VAL A 32 7.61 -6.92 -11.43
CA VAL A 32 6.86 -5.74 -11.91
C VAL A 32 7.80 -4.92 -12.77
N GLU A 33 7.40 -4.65 -14.00
CA GLU A 33 8.17 -3.85 -14.95
C GLU A 33 8.40 -2.43 -14.39
N ARG A 34 9.64 -1.94 -14.53
CA ARG A 34 10.06 -0.65 -13.97
C ARG A 34 9.11 0.48 -14.36
N ASP A 35 8.73 0.56 -15.64
CA ASP A 35 7.88 1.65 -16.13
C ASP A 35 6.47 1.59 -15.52
N ARG A 36 5.91 0.39 -15.31
CA ARG A 36 4.64 0.23 -14.60
C ARG A 36 4.76 0.69 -13.15
N LEU A 37 5.84 0.32 -12.47
CA LEU A 37 6.07 0.76 -11.08
C LEU A 37 6.22 2.28 -11.00
N MET A 38 6.96 2.91 -11.92
CA MET A 38 7.10 4.38 -11.97
C MET A 38 5.75 5.05 -12.27
N THR A 39 4.90 4.46 -13.09
CA THR A 39 3.53 4.96 -13.34
C THR A 39 2.69 5.00 -12.06
N LEU A 40 2.87 4.05 -11.13
CA LEU A 40 2.17 4.08 -9.83
C LEU A 40 2.64 5.25 -8.97
N PHE A 41 3.95 5.51 -8.91
CA PHE A 41 4.49 6.67 -8.20
C PHE A 41 4.07 7.99 -8.83
N GLU A 42 3.98 8.04 -10.16
CA GLU A 42 3.46 9.21 -10.88
C GLU A 42 2.00 9.47 -10.52
N ALA A 43 1.15 8.44 -10.47
CA ALA A 43 -0.24 8.59 -10.03
C ALA A 43 -0.34 9.11 -8.58
N ALA A 44 0.50 8.60 -7.68
CA ALA A 44 0.60 9.11 -6.31
C ALA A 44 1.02 10.58 -6.27
N ARG A 45 2.00 10.98 -7.08
CA ARG A 45 2.51 12.35 -7.19
C ARG A 45 1.44 13.36 -7.59
N TRP A 46 0.43 12.94 -8.36
CA TRP A 46 -0.70 13.78 -8.80
C TRP A 46 -1.85 13.87 -7.78
N ALA A 47 -1.68 13.34 -6.58
CA ALA A 47 -2.67 13.53 -5.53
C ALA A 47 -2.72 14.99 -5.05
N ALA A 48 -3.90 15.39 -4.58
CA ALA A 48 -4.04 16.68 -3.89
C ALA A 48 -3.35 16.63 -2.51
N SER A 49 -2.85 17.80 -2.07
CA SER A 49 -2.31 17.95 -0.71
C SER A 49 -2.55 19.36 -0.19
N SER A 50 -2.58 19.51 1.11
CA SER A 50 -2.75 20.80 1.78
C SER A 50 -1.65 21.78 1.37
N GLY A 51 -2.05 22.89 0.71
CA GLY A 51 -1.10 23.88 0.19
C GLY A 51 -0.15 23.35 -0.87
N ASN A 52 -0.48 22.26 -1.54
CA ASN A 52 0.37 21.55 -2.50
C ASN A 52 1.73 21.10 -1.89
N GLU A 53 1.73 20.74 -0.62
CA GLU A 53 2.94 20.42 0.14
C GLU A 53 3.58 19.08 -0.26
N GLN A 54 2.77 18.11 -0.77
CA GLN A 54 3.24 16.82 -1.26
C GLN A 54 4.14 16.10 -0.21
N PRO A 55 3.61 15.83 1.00
CA PRO A 55 4.42 15.40 2.14
C PRO A 55 4.88 13.94 2.05
N TRP A 56 4.36 13.17 1.11
CA TRP A 56 4.67 11.74 0.95
C TRP A 56 6.10 11.49 0.48
N ARG A 57 6.69 10.44 1.02
CA ARG A 57 7.99 9.88 0.60
C ARG A 57 7.86 8.37 0.52
N PHE A 58 8.70 7.75 -0.31
CA PHE A 58 8.68 6.32 -0.55
C PHE A 58 10.08 5.75 -0.51
N ILE A 59 10.26 4.66 0.23
CA ILE A 59 11.42 3.77 0.14
C ILE A 59 10.91 2.49 -0.50
N TYR A 60 11.47 2.04 -1.60
CA TYR A 60 11.05 0.80 -2.25
C TYR A 60 12.24 -0.05 -2.67
N ALA A 61 12.00 -1.35 -2.82
CA ALA A 61 12.92 -2.29 -3.44
C ALA A 61 12.14 -3.35 -4.22
N THR A 62 12.75 -3.82 -5.30
CA THR A 62 12.40 -5.06 -5.99
C THR A 62 13.30 -6.18 -5.47
N GLN A 63 12.97 -7.44 -5.76
CA GLN A 63 13.83 -8.58 -5.41
C GLN A 63 15.22 -8.52 -6.07
N GLU A 64 15.41 -7.71 -7.12
CA GLU A 64 16.70 -7.49 -7.77
C GLU A 64 17.65 -6.64 -6.90
N ASP A 65 17.11 -5.74 -6.05
CA ASP A 65 17.87 -5.00 -5.04
C ASP A 65 17.81 -5.78 -3.71
N GLU A 66 18.53 -6.91 -3.67
CA GLU A 66 18.46 -7.89 -2.58
C GLU A 66 18.74 -7.25 -1.20
N GLU A 67 19.71 -6.36 -1.10
CA GLU A 67 20.09 -5.72 0.17
C GLU A 67 18.96 -4.85 0.70
N ARG A 68 18.42 -3.96 -0.13
CA ARG A 68 17.33 -3.05 0.28
C ARG A 68 16.03 -3.81 0.50
N PHE A 69 15.75 -4.82 -0.33
CA PHE A 69 14.57 -5.67 -0.17
C PHE A 69 14.62 -6.42 1.17
N ARG A 70 15.76 -7.00 1.52
CA ARG A 70 15.96 -7.66 2.82
C ARG A 70 15.76 -6.69 3.99
N LYS A 71 16.31 -5.47 3.93
CA LYS A 71 16.08 -4.44 4.96
C LYS A 71 14.59 -4.12 5.14
N LEU A 72 13.81 -4.05 4.05
CA LEU A 72 12.35 -3.88 4.13
C LEU A 72 11.68 -5.10 4.76
N CYS A 73 12.10 -6.32 4.40
CA CYS A 73 11.59 -7.55 5.01
C CYS A 73 11.86 -7.60 6.52
N ASP A 74 13.04 -7.16 6.96
CA ASP A 74 13.45 -7.12 8.37
C ASP A 74 12.62 -6.15 9.23
N CYS A 75 11.86 -5.25 8.59
CA CYS A 75 10.89 -4.39 9.26
C CYS A 75 9.53 -5.05 9.48
N LEU A 76 9.22 -6.16 8.80
CA LEU A 76 7.90 -6.80 8.87
C LEU A 76 7.70 -7.51 10.22
N VAL A 77 6.48 -7.40 10.79
CA VAL A 77 6.08 -8.24 11.91
C VAL A 77 5.72 -9.66 11.43
N PRO A 78 5.75 -10.69 12.31
CA PRO A 78 5.48 -12.07 11.93
C PRO A 78 4.17 -12.28 11.15
N GLY A 79 3.11 -11.53 11.47
CA GLY A 79 1.81 -11.60 10.78
C GLY A 79 1.85 -11.14 9.32
N ASN A 80 2.90 -10.45 8.90
CA ASN A 80 3.12 -9.96 7.55
C ASN A 80 4.34 -10.60 6.85
N SER A 81 4.92 -11.66 7.43
CA SER A 81 6.07 -12.38 6.86
C SER A 81 5.81 -12.95 5.45
N TRP A 82 4.57 -13.16 5.06
CA TRP A 82 4.19 -13.55 3.69
C TRP A 82 4.67 -12.55 2.63
N ALA A 83 4.85 -11.26 3.02
CA ALA A 83 5.28 -10.21 2.09
C ALA A 83 6.76 -10.29 1.68
N GLN A 84 7.57 -11.13 2.31
CA GLN A 84 8.95 -11.39 1.89
C GLN A 84 9.06 -12.07 0.50
N PHE A 85 7.95 -12.61 -0.03
CA PHE A 85 7.91 -13.30 -1.31
C PHE A 85 7.31 -12.46 -2.45
N VAL A 86 6.93 -11.20 -2.18
CA VAL A 86 6.33 -10.33 -3.19
C VAL A 86 7.41 -9.73 -4.11
N PRO A 87 7.09 -9.39 -5.36
CA PRO A 87 8.09 -8.84 -6.28
C PRO A 87 8.56 -7.42 -5.90
N VAL A 88 7.71 -6.64 -5.22
CA VAL A 88 8.04 -5.26 -4.79
C VAL A 88 7.53 -5.02 -3.38
N LEU A 89 8.42 -4.56 -2.51
CA LEU A 89 8.08 -3.97 -1.21
C LEU A 89 8.39 -2.48 -1.23
N LEU A 90 7.52 -1.70 -0.59
CA LEU A 90 7.81 -0.31 -0.31
C LEU A 90 7.33 0.08 1.09
N MET A 91 7.95 1.11 1.64
CA MET A 91 7.56 1.80 2.85
C MET A 91 7.10 3.20 2.47
N THR A 92 5.94 3.60 2.98
CA THR A 92 5.46 4.97 2.86
C THR A 92 5.88 5.78 4.07
N LEU A 93 6.28 7.02 3.84
CA LEU A 93 6.64 7.96 4.89
C LEU A 93 5.94 9.30 4.63
N VAL A 94 5.79 10.10 5.67
CA VAL A 94 5.32 11.48 5.55
C VAL A 94 6.31 12.44 6.19
N LYS A 95 6.48 13.61 5.57
CA LYS A 95 7.11 14.76 6.21
C LYS A 95 6.09 15.43 7.13
N THR A 96 6.39 15.48 8.42
CA THR A 96 5.47 15.93 9.47
C THR A 96 5.41 17.45 9.64
N HIS A 97 6.25 18.20 8.93
CA HIS A 97 6.33 19.65 8.96
C HIS A 97 6.26 20.24 7.56
N PHE A 98 5.68 21.44 7.42
CA PHE A 98 5.65 22.17 6.16
C PHE A 98 7.02 22.69 5.76
N ASP A 99 7.43 22.50 4.50
CA ASP A 99 8.72 23.02 3.96
C ASP A 99 8.81 24.54 4.06
N ARG A 100 7.71 25.24 3.78
CA ARG A 100 7.66 26.70 3.71
C ARG A 100 7.92 27.43 5.03
N ASN A 101 7.65 26.81 6.20
CA ASN A 101 7.70 27.53 7.49
C ASN A 101 8.05 26.63 8.69
N ASN A 102 8.35 25.37 8.44
CA ASN A 102 8.68 24.35 9.46
C ASN A 102 7.63 24.17 10.58
N LYS A 103 6.36 24.57 10.34
CA LYS A 103 5.26 24.29 11.28
C LYS A 103 4.75 22.86 11.13
N PRO A 104 4.19 22.24 12.19
CA PRO A 104 3.60 20.90 12.08
C PRO A 104 2.53 20.83 10.99
N ASN A 105 2.64 19.83 10.11
CA ASN A 105 1.67 19.52 9.06
C ASN A 105 0.71 18.43 9.53
N ARG A 106 -0.39 18.82 10.18
CA ARG A 106 -1.42 17.88 10.65
C ARG A 106 -2.11 17.11 9.52
N TRP A 107 -2.00 17.57 8.28
CA TRP A 107 -2.63 16.99 7.09
C TRP A 107 -1.76 15.93 6.41
N ALA A 108 -0.51 15.76 6.80
CA ALA A 108 0.45 14.91 6.12
C ALA A 108 -0.05 13.46 5.92
N PHE A 109 -0.69 12.88 6.94
CA PHE A 109 -1.24 11.52 6.85
C PHE A 109 -2.49 11.43 5.97
N HIS A 110 -3.35 12.45 6.00
CA HIS A 110 -4.50 12.56 5.10
C HIS A 110 -4.03 12.63 3.65
N ASP A 111 -3.06 13.49 3.36
CA ASP A 111 -2.51 13.70 2.03
C ASP A 111 -1.80 12.44 1.50
N LEU A 112 -1.05 11.72 2.36
CA LEU A 112 -0.51 10.41 2.01
C LEU A 112 -1.62 9.42 1.66
N GLY A 113 -2.74 9.42 2.40
CA GLY A 113 -3.89 8.57 2.09
C GLY A 113 -4.45 8.83 0.69
N LEU A 114 -4.54 10.10 0.27
CA LEU A 114 -4.94 10.49 -1.10
C LEU A 114 -3.94 10.00 -2.14
N ALA A 115 -2.63 10.17 -1.90
CA ALA A 115 -1.58 9.68 -2.77
C ALA A 115 -1.63 8.14 -2.93
N MET A 116 -1.83 7.40 -1.84
CA MET A 116 -1.98 5.96 -1.86
C MET A 116 -3.31 5.51 -2.49
N GLY A 117 -4.36 6.32 -2.43
CA GLY A 117 -5.60 6.12 -3.16
C GLY A 117 -5.36 6.13 -4.68
N ASN A 118 -4.68 7.17 -5.19
CA ASN A 118 -4.29 7.24 -6.60
C ASN A 118 -3.38 6.08 -7.02
N PHE A 119 -2.34 5.79 -6.21
CA PHE A 119 -1.42 4.68 -6.43
C PHE A 119 -2.16 3.34 -6.61
N THR A 120 -3.09 3.03 -5.70
CA THR A 120 -3.82 1.75 -5.72
C THR A 120 -4.84 1.68 -6.85
N THR A 121 -5.47 2.79 -7.21
CA THR A 121 -6.39 2.86 -8.36
C THR A 121 -5.63 2.67 -9.67
N GLN A 122 -4.48 3.32 -9.83
CA GLN A 122 -3.61 3.14 -11.00
C GLN A 122 -3.08 1.71 -11.09
N ALA A 123 -2.74 1.07 -9.96
CA ALA A 123 -2.35 -0.33 -9.94
C ALA A 123 -3.48 -1.23 -10.49
N SER A 124 -4.73 -1.00 -10.09
CA SER A 124 -5.89 -1.74 -10.61
C SER A 124 -6.06 -1.59 -12.13
N ALA A 125 -5.74 -0.41 -12.69
CA ALA A 125 -5.78 -0.17 -14.14
C ALA A 125 -4.66 -0.91 -14.90
N LEU A 126 -3.59 -1.28 -14.22
CA LEU A 126 -2.45 -2.02 -14.78
C LEU A 126 -2.47 -3.52 -14.43
N ASP A 127 -3.58 -4.06 -13.91
CA ASP A 127 -3.69 -5.43 -13.41
C ASP A 127 -2.69 -5.76 -12.30
N LEU A 128 -2.20 -4.73 -11.60
CA LEU A 128 -1.38 -4.86 -10.41
C LEU A 128 -2.26 -4.77 -9.16
N TYR A 129 -1.79 -5.42 -8.09
CA TYR A 129 -2.46 -5.42 -6.80
C TYR A 129 -1.55 -4.82 -5.74
N VAL A 130 -2.20 -4.18 -4.76
CA VAL A 130 -1.52 -3.46 -3.67
C VAL A 130 -2.09 -3.90 -2.34
N HIS A 131 -1.22 -4.23 -1.38
CA HIS A 131 -1.61 -4.53 -0.01
C HIS A 131 -0.86 -3.63 0.96
N ASN A 132 -1.59 -2.69 1.57
CA ASN A 132 -1.05 -1.84 2.63
C ASN A 132 -1.06 -2.57 3.97
N MET A 133 0.05 -2.53 4.71
CA MET A 133 0.25 -3.22 5.98
C MET A 133 0.63 -2.21 7.06
N ALA A 134 -0.18 -2.11 8.12
CA ALA A 134 0.15 -1.31 9.30
C ALA A 134 1.13 -2.02 10.24
N GLY A 135 1.20 -3.37 10.17
CA GLY A 135 2.05 -4.17 11.06
C GLY A 135 3.49 -4.26 10.57
N PHE A 136 4.34 -3.34 11.05
CA PHE A 136 5.79 -3.36 10.87
C PHE A 136 6.48 -2.65 12.06
N SER A 137 7.79 -2.80 12.20
CA SER A 137 8.58 -2.15 13.24
C SER A 137 9.10 -0.79 12.73
N VAL A 138 8.56 0.30 13.26
CA VAL A 138 9.00 1.67 12.95
C VAL A 138 10.43 1.90 13.45
N ASP A 139 10.78 1.39 14.65
CA ASP A 139 12.13 1.55 15.21
C ASP A 139 13.16 0.84 14.33
N ARG A 140 12.85 -0.38 13.89
CA ARG A 140 13.73 -1.13 12.98
C ARG A 140 13.88 -0.44 11.62
N ALA A 141 12.80 0.16 11.10
CA ALA A 141 12.85 0.93 9.87
C ALA A 141 13.75 2.16 10.01
N ARG A 142 13.63 2.90 11.10
CA ARG A 142 14.49 4.06 11.40
C ARG A 142 15.96 3.68 11.48
N GLU A 143 16.27 2.57 12.15
CA GLU A 143 17.63 2.05 12.26
C GLU A 143 18.21 1.66 10.91
N LEU A 144 17.51 0.78 10.15
CA LEU A 144 18.03 0.18 8.92
C LEU A 144 18.15 1.17 7.75
N PHE A 145 17.28 2.19 7.71
CA PHE A 145 17.24 3.18 6.63
C PHE A 145 17.74 4.56 7.05
N THR A 146 18.20 4.71 8.30
CA THR A 146 18.67 6.01 8.85
C THR A 146 17.64 7.12 8.57
N ILE A 147 16.35 6.83 8.86
CA ILE A 147 15.24 7.73 8.54
C ILE A 147 15.34 8.97 9.44
N PRO A 148 15.42 10.19 8.85
CA PRO A 148 15.52 11.42 9.63
C PRO A 148 14.23 11.65 10.45
N PRO A 149 14.33 12.34 11.63
CA PRO A 149 13.23 12.48 12.56
C PRO A 149 12.01 13.22 12.02
N GLU A 150 12.18 14.08 11.02
CA GLU A 150 11.10 14.79 10.32
C GLU A 150 10.27 13.91 9.38
N LEU A 151 10.76 12.71 9.07
CA LEU A 151 10.01 11.71 8.29
C LEU A 151 9.42 10.65 9.21
N GLU A 152 8.11 10.43 9.11
CA GLU A 152 7.41 9.40 9.87
C GLU A 152 7.06 8.22 8.96
N PRO A 153 7.56 6.99 9.24
CA PRO A 153 7.14 5.78 8.54
C PRO A 153 5.68 5.45 8.86
N VAL A 154 4.86 5.15 7.82
CA VAL A 154 3.39 5.04 8.00
C VAL A 154 2.88 3.63 7.70
N THR A 155 3.22 3.06 6.55
CA THR A 155 2.82 1.70 6.16
C THR A 155 3.90 1.01 5.35
N MET A 156 3.95 -0.32 5.48
CA MET A 156 4.60 -1.17 4.48
C MET A 156 3.58 -1.54 3.40
N VAL A 157 4.03 -1.70 2.16
CA VAL A 157 3.16 -1.98 1.02
C VAL A 157 3.77 -3.05 0.13
N ALA A 158 2.98 -4.07 -0.17
CA ALA A 158 3.30 -5.10 -1.16
C ALA A 158 2.65 -4.75 -2.50
N VAL A 159 3.39 -4.89 -3.60
CA VAL A 159 2.91 -4.62 -4.96
C VAL A 159 3.33 -5.76 -5.89
N GLY A 160 2.42 -6.20 -6.76
CA GLY A 160 2.70 -7.23 -7.75
C GLY A 160 1.46 -7.70 -8.49
N TYR A 161 1.65 -8.69 -9.34
CA TYR A 161 0.57 -9.41 -10.01
C TYR A 161 -0.08 -10.41 -9.06
N LEU A 162 -1.37 -10.70 -9.27
CA LEU A 162 -2.09 -11.68 -8.46
C LEU A 162 -1.46 -13.06 -8.63
N GLY A 163 -1.19 -13.72 -7.50
CA GLY A 163 -0.66 -15.08 -7.43
C GLY A 163 -1.73 -16.11 -7.08
N ASP A 164 -1.28 -17.34 -6.93
CA ASP A 164 -2.12 -18.46 -6.52
C ASP A 164 -2.21 -18.49 -4.98
N PRO A 165 -3.41 -18.44 -4.38
CA PRO A 165 -3.60 -18.59 -2.94
C PRO A 165 -3.06 -19.90 -2.37
N ASP A 166 -2.96 -20.95 -3.16
CA ASP A 166 -2.49 -22.25 -2.71
C ASP A 166 -1.00 -22.25 -2.33
N GLN A 167 -0.24 -21.23 -2.75
CA GLN A 167 1.16 -21.04 -2.30
C GLN A 167 1.27 -20.42 -0.89
N LEU A 168 0.17 -19.95 -0.30
CA LEU A 168 0.15 -19.37 1.03
C LEU A 168 0.00 -20.46 2.11
N SER A 169 0.57 -20.21 3.29
CA SER A 169 0.25 -21.01 4.47
C SER A 169 -1.23 -20.87 4.85
N GLU A 170 -1.75 -21.78 5.68
CA GLU A 170 -3.17 -21.92 5.96
C GLU A 170 -3.86 -20.61 6.42
N SER A 171 -3.25 -19.87 7.35
CA SER A 171 -3.86 -18.67 7.92
C SER A 171 -4.02 -17.53 6.90
N PRO A 172 -2.98 -17.08 6.16
CA PRO A 172 -3.17 -16.09 5.10
C PRO A 172 -4.05 -16.60 3.96
N ARG A 173 -4.02 -17.91 3.61
CA ARG A 173 -4.89 -18.49 2.58
C ARG A 173 -6.37 -18.38 2.96
N LYS A 174 -6.74 -18.70 4.20
CA LYS A 174 -8.12 -18.51 4.68
C LYS A 174 -8.60 -17.06 4.51
N ARG A 175 -7.73 -16.08 4.81
CA ARG A 175 -8.06 -14.66 4.67
C ARG A 175 -8.24 -14.22 3.21
N GLU A 176 -7.56 -14.89 2.25
CA GLU A 176 -7.77 -14.65 0.81
C GLU A 176 -9.19 -15.00 0.37
N LEU A 177 -9.76 -16.05 0.94
CA LEU A 177 -11.05 -16.61 0.53
C LEU A 177 -12.26 -15.98 1.25
N VAL A 178 -12.05 -15.24 2.33
CA VAL A 178 -13.13 -14.59 3.08
C VAL A 178 -13.81 -13.52 2.24
N LEU A 179 -15.15 -13.44 2.33
CA LEU A 179 -15.96 -12.40 1.69
C LEU A 179 -15.48 -10.99 2.10
N GLN A 180 -15.21 -10.15 1.12
CA GLN A 180 -14.90 -8.74 1.36
C GLN A 180 -16.20 -7.97 1.58
N THR A 181 -16.37 -7.43 2.78
CA THR A 181 -17.55 -6.66 3.18
C THR A 181 -17.22 -5.17 3.38
N ARG A 182 -18.26 -4.36 3.47
CA ARG A 182 -18.23 -2.96 3.87
C ARG A 182 -19.33 -2.71 4.89
N LYS A 183 -19.13 -1.72 5.75
CA LYS A 183 -20.17 -1.21 6.63
C LYS A 183 -21.28 -0.57 5.80
N PRO A 184 -22.54 -0.59 6.27
CA PRO A 184 -23.64 0.15 5.67
C PRO A 184 -23.30 1.65 5.56
N LEU A 185 -23.80 2.33 4.52
CA LEU A 185 -23.52 3.76 4.33
C LEU A 185 -24.07 4.64 5.46
N GLU A 186 -25.15 4.21 6.10
CA GLU A 186 -25.79 4.91 7.22
C GLU A 186 -24.89 4.99 8.47
N GLU A 187 -23.95 4.05 8.63
CA GLU A 187 -22.93 4.12 9.68
C GLU A 187 -21.81 5.11 9.35
N LEU A 188 -21.62 5.43 8.09
CA LEU A 188 -20.52 6.26 7.61
C LEU A 188 -20.94 7.71 7.36
N ILE A 189 -22.24 7.93 7.05
CA ILE A 189 -22.82 9.25 6.77
C ILE A 189 -23.60 9.71 7.99
N LEU A 190 -22.98 10.54 8.81
CA LEU A 190 -23.60 11.07 10.02
C LEU A 190 -24.46 12.29 9.67
N LYS A 191 -25.71 12.27 10.13
CA LYS A 191 -26.66 13.43 10.10
C LYS A 191 -26.70 14.02 11.53
N LEU A 192 -25.71 14.85 11.85
CA LEU A 192 -25.61 15.54 13.15
C LEU A 192 -26.35 16.86 13.12
#